data_46ef294b3ed9962c77716fae50e2bce2
#
_entry.id   46ef294b3ed9962c77716fae50e2bce2
#
_cell.length_a   1.000
_cell.length_b   1.000
_cell.length_c   1.000
_cell.angle_alpha   90.00
_cell.angle_beta   90.00
_cell.angle_gamma   90.00
#
_symmetry.space_group_name_H-M   'P 1'
#
loop_
_entity.id
_entity.type
_entity.pdbx_description
1 polymer ?
#
loop_
_entity_poly.entity_id
_entity_poly.type
_entity_poly.pdbx_seq_one_letter_code
_entity_poly.pdbx_strand_id
1 'polypeptide(L)'
;MQTGGIDMSKETANGYYTVYTRQSKKVLEELEKTGEYRVKEEYIRMKNDSISEYYLKLYRWFAERCRERIDVPKGCSLPIWLSMHDEYRLRNTEDTVCLTLRIPGEKVYVISEYAWGFRVNYMYVPFNLEDERAFNEELKRYGIENEMALVTESLGNYYPMLKKRIISSWDRVFELKPNSPADELGVCFEIQREWIENIESLT
;
A
#
# COMPACT_ATOMS: atom_id res chain seq x y z
N MET A 1 28.25 -0.68 -18.27
CA MET A 1 28.33 0.10 -17.02
C MET A 1 27.22 -0.44 -16.13
N GLN A 2 27.57 -1.18 -15.08
CA GLN A 2 26.61 -1.67 -14.10
C GLN A 2 26.17 -0.49 -13.25
N THR A 3 24.94 -0.05 -13.41
CA THR A 3 24.29 0.83 -12.44
C THR A 3 23.91 -0.04 -11.24
N GLY A 4 24.74 -0.02 -10.22
CA GLY A 4 24.42 -0.59 -8.92
C GLY A 4 23.17 0.11 -8.40
N GLY A 5 22.05 -0.63 -8.32
CA GLY A 5 20.86 -0.17 -7.64
C GLY A 5 21.21 0.05 -6.17
N ILE A 6 21.03 1.26 -5.70
CA ILE A 6 21.11 1.60 -4.27
C ILE A 6 19.96 0.85 -3.63
N ASP A 7 20.28 -0.15 -2.82
CA ASP A 7 19.33 -0.80 -1.92
C ASP A 7 18.99 0.22 -0.83
N MET A 8 17.80 0.88 -0.98
CA MET A 8 17.43 2.04 -0.17
C MET A 8 16.63 1.68 1.08
N SER A 9 16.09 0.48 1.17
CA SER A 9 15.44 -0.01 2.39
C SER A 9 16.52 -0.45 3.39
N LYS A 10 16.67 0.26 4.50
CA LYS A 10 17.53 -0.16 5.60
C LYS A 10 16.92 -1.34 6.34
N GLU A 11 16.96 -2.52 5.72
CA GLU A 11 16.97 -3.75 6.51
C GLU A 11 18.15 -3.64 7.48
N THR A 12 17.85 -3.65 8.78
CA THR A 12 18.95 -3.63 9.77
C THR A 12 19.78 -4.90 9.56
N ALA A 13 21.07 -4.86 9.89
CA ALA A 13 22.00 -5.99 9.79
C ALA A 13 21.51 -7.30 10.47
N ASN A 14 20.35 -7.28 11.12
CA ASN A 14 19.72 -8.37 11.85
C ASN A 14 18.40 -8.87 11.21
N GLY A 15 18.05 -8.50 9.96
CA GLY A 15 16.82 -8.98 9.31
C GLY A 15 15.52 -8.34 9.82
N TYR A 16 15.57 -7.13 10.37
CA TYR A 16 14.41 -6.36 10.86
C TYR A 16 14.33 -5.01 10.16
N TYR A 17 13.09 -4.48 10.01
CA TYR A 17 12.84 -3.10 9.63
C TYR A 17 12.42 -2.27 10.85
N THR A 18 12.96 -1.06 10.98
CA THR A 18 12.35 -0.02 11.84
C THR A 18 11.44 0.82 10.98
N VAL A 19 10.14 0.82 11.30
CA VAL A 19 9.07 1.43 10.51
C VAL A 19 8.09 2.19 11.39
N TYR A 20 7.27 3.02 10.77
CA TYR A 20 6.35 3.91 11.47
C TYR A 20 4.93 3.71 10.95
N THR A 21 3.96 3.71 11.88
CA THR A 21 2.55 3.68 11.49
C THR A 21 1.70 4.54 12.41
N ARG A 22 0.80 5.33 11.81
CA ARG A 22 -0.19 6.08 12.58
C ARG A 22 -1.45 5.24 12.74
N GLN A 23 -1.83 4.99 13.98
CA GLN A 23 -2.98 4.18 14.35
C GLN A 23 -3.93 4.93 15.27
N SER A 24 -5.20 4.51 15.36
CA SER A 24 -6.12 4.99 16.39
C SER A 24 -5.63 4.57 17.78
N LYS A 25 -5.85 5.40 18.80
CA LYS A 25 -5.55 5.07 20.20
C LYS A 25 -6.19 3.74 20.64
N LYS A 26 -7.33 3.36 20.07
CA LYS A 26 -8.01 2.08 20.33
C LYS A 26 -7.17 0.85 19.99
N VAL A 27 -6.21 0.99 19.07
CA VAL A 27 -5.29 -0.10 18.72
C VAL A 27 -4.40 -0.47 19.91
N LEU A 28 -4.00 0.51 20.73
CA LEU A 28 -3.22 0.24 21.95
C LEU A 28 -3.99 -0.63 22.94
N GLU A 29 -5.29 -0.36 23.12
CA GLU A 29 -6.15 -1.13 24.01
C GLU A 29 -6.28 -2.60 23.54
N GLU A 30 -6.34 -2.81 22.22
CA GLU A 30 -6.40 -4.15 21.63
C GLU A 30 -5.06 -4.88 21.81
N LEU A 31 -3.94 -4.20 21.56
CA LEU A 31 -2.59 -4.73 21.77
C LEU A 31 -2.31 -5.09 23.23
N GLU A 32 -2.81 -4.30 24.19
CA GLU A 32 -2.70 -4.60 25.62
C GLU A 32 -3.50 -5.84 26.03
N LYS A 33 -4.68 -6.04 25.43
CA LYS A 33 -5.58 -7.16 25.77
C LYS A 33 -5.17 -8.47 25.12
N THR A 34 -4.73 -8.43 23.86
CA THR A 34 -4.55 -9.63 23.04
C THR A 34 -3.10 -9.94 22.71
N GLY A 35 -2.19 -8.95 22.87
CA GLY A 35 -0.81 -9.03 22.44
C GLY A 35 -0.62 -8.78 20.93
N GLU A 36 -1.69 -8.76 20.13
CA GLU A 36 -1.65 -8.55 18.69
C GLU A 36 -2.75 -7.61 18.20
N TYR A 37 -2.51 -6.96 17.06
CA TYR A 37 -3.50 -6.18 16.36
C TYR A 37 -3.54 -6.56 14.88
N ARG A 38 -4.76 -6.74 14.37
CA ARG A 38 -5.06 -6.98 12.95
C ARG A 38 -6.21 -6.08 12.52
N VAL A 39 -6.12 -5.52 11.32
CA VAL A 39 -7.18 -4.64 10.80
C VAL A 39 -8.46 -5.44 10.63
N LYS A 40 -9.58 -4.89 11.14
CA LYS A 40 -10.93 -5.47 11.00
C LYS A 40 -11.71 -4.71 9.92
N GLU A 41 -12.58 -5.44 9.20
CA GLU A 41 -13.41 -4.84 8.13
C GLU A 41 -14.27 -3.70 8.65
N GLU A 42 -14.78 -3.80 9.88
CA GLU A 42 -15.60 -2.76 10.51
C GLU A 42 -14.89 -1.41 10.59
N TYR A 43 -13.55 -1.39 10.78
CA TYR A 43 -12.78 -0.14 10.79
C TYR A 43 -12.68 0.47 9.40
N ILE A 44 -12.55 -0.36 8.36
CA ILE A 44 -12.55 0.11 6.97
C ILE A 44 -13.92 0.67 6.60
N ARG A 45 -15.01 0.01 7.02
CA ARG A 45 -16.39 0.45 6.79
C ARG A 45 -16.66 1.79 7.49
N MET A 46 -16.27 1.93 8.75
CA MET A 46 -16.45 3.18 9.50
C MET A 46 -15.64 4.35 8.92
N LYS A 47 -14.42 4.08 8.42
CA LYS A 47 -13.53 5.12 7.90
C LYS A 47 -13.90 5.59 6.51
N ASN A 48 -14.43 4.70 5.65
CA ASN A 48 -14.59 4.95 4.21
C ASN A 48 -16.05 5.02 3.75
N ASP A 49 -17.02 4.81 4.65
CA ASP A 49 -18.45 4.92 4.40
C ASP A 49 -18.88 4.33 3.03
N SER A 50 -19.39 5.15 2.13
CA SER A 50 -19.93 4.72 0.82
C SER A 50 -18.92 4.05 -0.11
N ILE A 51 -17.61 4.31 0.05
CA ILE A 51 -16.53 3.71 -0.77
C ILE A 51 -15.82 2.54 -0.07
N SER A 52 -16.33 2.10 1.08
CA SER A 52 -15.71 1.03 1.88
C SER A 52 -15.61 -0.30 1.12
N GLU A 53 -16.66 -0.67 0.36
CA GLU A 53 -16.65 -1.91 -0.44
C GLU A 53 -15.54 -1.92 -1.51
N TYR A 54 -15.24 -0.76 -2.08
CA TYR A 54 -14.12 -0.62 -2.99
C TYR A 54 -12.79 -0.93 -2.29
N TYR A 55 -12.53 -0.29 -1.13
CA TYR A 55 -11.31 -0.50 -0.37
C TYR A 55 -11.18 -1.93 0.14
N LEU A 56 -12.26 -2.56 0.58
CA LEU A 56 -12.23 -3.96 0.99
C LEU A 56 -11.84 -4.90 -0.16
N LYS A 57 -12.39 -4.69 -1.35
CA LYS A 57 -12.02 -5.47 -2.55
C LYS A 57 -10.55 -5.24 -2.94
N LEU A 58 -10.12 -3.97 -2.92
CA LEU A 58 -8.75 -3.57 -3.24
C LEU A 58 -7.74 -4.20 -2.28
N TYR A 59 -8.01 -4.13 -0.97
CA TYR A 59 -7.10 -4.65 0.06
C TYR A 59 -7.06 -6.19 0.07
N ARG A 60 -8.17 -6.86 -0.17
CA ARG A 60 -8.19 -8.32 -0.33
C ARG A 60 -7.38 -8.77 -1.55
N TRP A 61 -7.56 -8.09 -2.69
CA TRP A 61 -6.74 -8.34 -3.88
C TRP A 61 -5.24 -8.14 -3.58
N PHE A 62 -4.90 -7.07 -2.89
CA PHE A 62 -3.52 -6.77 -2.50
C PHE A 62 -2.95 -7.85 -1.55
N ALA A 63 -3.70 -8.25 -0.53
CA ALA A 63 -3.30 -9.28 0.42
C ALA A 63 -3.03 -10.64 -0.25
N GLU A 64 -3.87 -11.04 -1.22
CA GLU A 64 -3.66 -12.29 -1.97
C GLU A 64 -2.33 -12.28 -2.73
N ARG A 65 -1.95 -11.14 -3.34
CA ARG A 65 -0.66 -11.00 -4.01
C ARG A 65 0.53 -10.97 -3.03
N CYS A 66 0.33 -10.42 -1.84
CA CYS A 66 1.37 -10.41 -0.81
C CYS A 66 1.69 -11.79 -0.25
N ARG A 67 0.73 -12.75 -0.23
CA ARG A 67 0.94 -14.11 0.30
C ARG A 67 2.04 -14.90 -0.39
N GLU A 68 2.36 -14.55 -1.62
CA GLU A 68 3.44 -15.16 -2.39
C GLU A 68 4.82 -14.56 -2.07
N ARG A 69 4.87 -13.47 -1.28
CA ARG A 69 6.05 -12.62 -1.10
C ARG A 69 6.49 -12.47 0.36
N ILE A 70 5.52 -12.43 1.26
CA ILE A 70 5.75 -12.30 2.70
C ILE A 70 4.82 -13.23 3.48
N ASP A 71 5.14 -13.45 4.74
CA ASP A 71 4.31 -14.23 5.65
C ASP A 71 3.08 -13.41 6.09
N VAL A 72 1.97 -13.62 5.38
CA VAL A 72 0.66 -13.04 5.72
C VAL A 72 -0.09 -14.00 6.64
N PRO A 73 -0.42 -13.60 7.88
CA PRO A 73 -1.11 -14.48 8.82
C PRO A 73 -2.42 -15.04 8.26
N LYS A 74 -2.75 -16.28 8.63
CA LYS A 74 -3.97 -16.94 8.18
C LYS A 74 -5.21 -16.12 8.60
N GLY A 75 -6.09 -15.87 7.63
CA GLY A 75 -7.31 -15.07 7.83
C GLY A 75 -7.13 -13.56 7.74
N CYS A 76 -5.90 -13.04 7.67
CA CYS A 76 -5.66 -11.62 7.41
C CYS A 76 -5.83 -11.30 5.93
N SER A 77 -6.57 -10.24 5.63
CA SER A 77 -6.83 -9.78 4.26
C SER A 77 -6.78 -8.26 4.13
N LEU A 78 -6.46 -7.55 5.21
CA LEU A 78 -6.42 -6.10 5.25
C LEU A 78 -5.03 -5.63 5.69
N PRO A 79 -4.36 -4.79 4.88
CA PRO A 79 -2.99 -4.34 5.16
C PRO A 79 -2.96 -3.27 6.25
N ILE A 80 -1.84 -3.21 6.95
CA ILE A 80 -1.40 -2.09 7.77
C ILE A 80 -0.31 -1.37 7.00
N TRP A 81 -0.53 -0.08 6.72
CA TRP A 81 0.41 0.74 5.97
C TRP A 81 1.50 1.30 6.87
N LEU A 82 2.73 1.27 6.39
CA LEU A 82 3.93 1.64 7.11
C LEU A 82 4.71 2.72 6.35
N SER A 83 5.15 3.75 7.05
CA SER A 83 6.21 4.63 6.54
C SER A 83 7.56 3.97 6.82
N MET A 84 8.38 3.82 5.80
CA MET A 84 9.70 3.20 5.92
C MET A 84 10.73 4.15 6.54
N HIS A 85 10.45 5.45 6.54
CA HIS A 85 11.35 6.50 7.03
C HIS A 85 10.61 7.45 7.96
N ASP A 86 11.28 7.91 9.02
CA ASP A 86 10.73 8.82 10.03
C ASP A 86 10.27 10.17 9.43
N GLU A 87 11.01 10.69 8.47
CA GLU A 87 10.73 11.97 7.81
C GLU A 87 9.45 11.98 6.96
N TYR A 88 8.99 10.79 6.50
CA TYR A 88 7.77 10.63 5.68
C TYR A 88 6.60 10.05 6.47
N ARG A 89 6.75 9.87 7.79
CA ARG A 89 5.65 9.36 8.61
C ARG A 89 4.49 10.36 8.71
N LEU A 90 3.28 9.83 8.83
CA LEU A 90 2.10 10.66 9.05
C LEU A 90 2.14 11.30 10.44
N ARG A 91 1.87 12.60 10.51
CA ARG A 91 1.75 13.32 11.78
C ARG A 91 0.53 12.85 12.56
N ASN A 92 0.65 12.83 13.90
CA ASN A 92 -0.45 12.51 14.79
C ASN A 92 -1.58 13.53 14.70
N THR A 93 -2.79 13.05 14.96
CA THR A 93 -3.99 13.83 15.23
C THR A 93 -4.48 13.50 16.63
N GLU A 94 -5.49 14.20 17.13
CA GLU A 94 -5.97 14.08 18.52
C GLU A 94 -6.29 12.64 18.96
N ASP A 95 -6.91 11.85 18.07
CA ASP A 95 -7.32 10.46 18.36
C ASP A 95 -6.34 9.40 17.86
N THR A 96 -5.12 9.79 17.47
CA THR A 96 -4.13 8.88 16.91
C THR A 96 -2.84 8.86 17.69
N VAL A 97 -2.10 7.78 17.49
CA VAL A 97 -0.72 7.60 17.95
C VAL A 97 0.15 7.20 16.77
N CYS A 98 1.40 7.61 16.78
CA CYS A 98 2.43 7.06 15.90
C CYS A 98 3.20 5.99 16.66
N LEU A 99 3.23 4.79 16.10
CA LEU A 99 4.01 3.67 16.62
C LEU A 99 5.31 3.58 15.82
N THR A 100 6.44 3.53 16.53
CA THR A 100 7.71 3.07 15.98
C THR A 100 7.79 1.57 16.23
N LEU A 101 7.93 0.80 15.15
CA LEU A 101 7.89 -0.66 15.20
C LEU A 101 9.20 -1.24 14.68
N ARG A 102 9.65 -2.32 15.30
CA ARG A 102 10.73 -3.17 14.82
C ARG A 102 10.14 -4.49 14.35
N ILE A 103 9.95 -4.64 13.05
CA ILE A 103 9.24 -5.78 12.43
C ILE A 103 10.23 -6.70 11.72
N PRO A 104 10.12 -8.05 11.88
CA PRO A 104 10.89 -9.01 11.08
C PRO A 104 10.71 -8.79 9.56
N GLY A 105 11.80 -8.89 8.81
CA GLY A 105 11.80 -8.57 7.36
C GLY A 105 10.81 -9.40 6.56
N GLU A 106 10.64 -10.67 6.90
CA GLU A 106 9.66 -11.57 6.26
C GLU A 106 8.19 -11.18 6.48
N LYS A 107 7.92 -10.24 7.39
CA LYS A 107 6.58 -9.70 7.68
C LYS A 107 6.30 -8.38 6.98
N VAL A 108 7.30 -7.76 6.34
CA VAL A 108 7.17 -6.45 5.68
C VAL A 108 7.38 -6.59 4.17
N TYR A 109 6.45 -6.05 3.41
CA TYR A 109 6.61 -5.90 1.97
C TYR A 109 6.67 -4.42 1.60
N VAL A 110 7.64 -4.03 0.78
CA VAL A 110 7.84 -2.63 0.36
C VAL A 110 7.45 -2.50 -1.11
N ILE A 111 6.58 -1.55 -1.41
CA ILE A 111 6.11 -1.22 -2.76
C ILE A 111 6.39 0.25 -3.09
N SER A 112 6.30 0.60 -4.37
CA SER A 112 6.26 1.99 -4.81
C SER A 112 4.91 2.62 -4.46
N GLU A 113 4.90 3.69 -3.65
CA GLU A 113 3.70 4.49 -3.35
C GLU A 113 3.12 5.11 -4.62
N TYR A 114 3.98 5.53 -5.55
CA TYR A 114 3.58 6.04 -6.86
C TYR A 114 2.79 5.00 -7.67
N ALA A 115 3.31 3.78 -7.81
CA ALA A 115 2.62 2.69 -8.49
C ALA A 115 1.31 2.30 -7.80
N TRP A 116 1.30 2.30 -6.46
CA TRP A 116 0.09 2.07 -5.66
C TRP A 116 -0.97 3.15 -5.91
N GLY A 117 -0.58 4.41 -6.03
CA GLY A 117 -1.46 5.53 -6.35
C GLY A 117 -2.26 5.33 -7.65
N PHE A 118 -1.64 4.84 -8.71
CA PHE A 118 -2.34 4.48 -9.95
C PHE A 118 -3.38 3.38 -9.72
N ARG A 119 -2.99 2.32 -9.00
CA ARG A 119 -3.91 1.20 -8.73
C ARG A 119 -5.13 1.62 -7.92
N VAL A 120 -4.93 2.43 -6.88
CA VAL A 120 -6.02 2.96 -6.02
C VAL A 120 -7.01 3.80 -6.84
N ASN A 121 -6.55 4.48 -7.86
CA ASN A 121 -7.38 5.33 -8.71
C ASN A 121 -7.89 4.62 -9.98
N TYR A 122 -7.82 3.29 -10.07
CA TYR A 122 -8.21 2.51 -11.25
C TYR A 122 -7.46 2.87 -12.54
N MET A 123 -6.28 3.47 -12.40
CA MET A 123 -5.47 3.94 -13.51
C MET A 123 -4.50 2.85 -14.01
N TYR A 124 -3.98 3.06 -15.19
CA TYR A 124 -2.89 2.27 -15.75
C TYR A 124 -1.63 2.48 -14.93
N VAL A 125 -1.01 1.40 -14.46
CA VAL A 125 0.28 1.44 -13.78
C VAL A 125 1.38 1.42 -14.85
N PRO A 126 2.05 2.55 -15.15
CA PRO A 126 3.07 2.58 -16.19
C PRO A 126 4.34 1.88 -15.73
N PHE A 127 5.05 1.28 -16.67
CA PHE A 127 6.33 0.64 -16.40
C PHE A 127 7.45 1.69 -16.22
N ASN A 128 7.34 2.79 -16.95
CA ASN A 128 8.22 3.95 -16.91
C ASN A 128 7.54 5.16 -17.59
N LEU A 129 8.21 6.31 -17.60
CA LEU A 129 7.69 7.55 -18.18
C LEU A 129 7.39 7.45 -19.69
N GLU A 130 8.12 6.63 -20.44
CA GLU A 130 7.88 6.44 -21.88
C GLU A 130 6.59 5.63 -22.10
N ASP A 131 6.40 4.55 -21.34
CA ASP A 131 5.18 3.75 -21.36
C ASP A 131 3.94 4.56 -20.93
N GLU A 132 4.10 5.42 -19.92
CA GLU A 132 3.05 6.36 -19.48
C GLU A 132 2.64 7.32 -20.59
N ARG A 133 3.63 7.96 -21.25
CA ARG A 133 3.38 8.87 -22.37
C ARG A 133 2.70 8.19 -23.53
N ALA A 134 3.17 7.00 -23.91
CA ALA A 134 2.59 6.22 -25.00
C ALA A 134 1.13 5.86 -24.71
N PHE A 135 0.81 5.45 -23.47
CA PHE A 135 -0.57 5.14 -23.07
C PHE A 135 -1.45 6.39 -23.09
N ASN A 136 -0.97 7.51 -22.55
CA ASN A 136 -1.70 8.78 -22.55
C ASN A 136 -1.96 9.30 -23.96
N GLU A 137 -1.02 9.15 -24.90
CA GLU A 137 -1.22 9.50 -26.31
C GLU A 137 -2.26 8.60 -26.99
N GLU A 138 -2.30 7.32 -26.61
CA GLU A 138 -3.32 6.40 -27.09
C GLU A 138 -4.72 6.80 -26.60
N LEU A 139 -4.88 7.14 -25.33
CA LEU A 139 -6.14 7.65 -24.76
C LEU A 139 -6.61 8.92 -25.50
N LYS A 140 -5.70 9.87 -25.76
CA LYS A 140 -5.99 11.09 -26.51
C LYS A 140 -6.49 10.81 -27.93
N ARG A 141 -5.89 9.83 -28.63
CA ARG A 141 -6.35 9.43 -29.99
C ARG A 141 -7.78 8.91 -29.99
N TYR A 142 -8.22 8.29 -28.90
CA TYR A 142 -9.61 7.82 -28.73
C TYR A 142 -10.53 8.87 -28.10
N GLY A 143 -10.02 10.08 -27.77
CA GLY A 143 -10.79 11.12 -27.11
C GLY A 143 -11.19 10.77 -25.68
N ILE A 144 -10.42 9.89 -25.01
CA ILE A 144 -10.68 9.45 -23.63
C ILE A 144 -9.92 10.38 -22.68
N GLU A 145 -10.65 11.22 -21.95
CA GLU A 145 -10.09 12.16 -20.99
C GLU A 145 -10.00 11.56 -19.58
N ASN A 146 -10.90 10.63 -19.25
CA ASN A 146 -10.96 9.96 -17.96
C ASN A 146 -10.75 8.45 -18.11
N GLU A 147 -9.51 8.00 -17.88
CA GLU A 147 -9.18 6.59 -18.02
C GLU A 147 -9.87 5.70 -16.98
N MET A 148 -10.16 6.23 -15.77
CA MET A 148 -10.86 5.50 -14.71
C MET A 148 -12.24 5.02 -15.19
N ALA A 149 -12.92 5.79 -16.03
CA ALA A 149 -14.22 5.42 -16.62
C ALA A 149 -14.15 4.13 -17.47
N LEU A 150 -12.96 3.79 -18.01
CA LEU A 150 -12.76 2.50 -18.71
C LEU A 150 -12.94 1.29 -17.79
N VAL A 151 -12.69 1.46 -16.49
CA VAL A 151 -12.80 0.36 -15.51
C VAL A 151 -14.10 0.42 -14.73
N THR A 152 -14.53 1.61 -14.33
CA THR A 152 -15.64 1.83 -13.40
C THR A 152 -17.00 2.05 -14.07
N GLU A 153 -17.00 2.36 -15.38
CA GLU A 153 -18.21 2.71 -16.12
C GLU A 153 -18.38 1.84 -17.39
N SER A 154 -19.46 2.08 -18.12
CA SER A 154 -19.78 1.38 -19.36
C SER A 154 -18.81 1.67 -20.52
N LEU A 155 -18.00 2.74 -20.42
CA LEU A 155 -17.01 3.12 -21.44
C LEU A 155 -16.07 1.97 -21.80
N GLY A 156 -15.64 1.20 -20.80
CA GLY A 156 -14.78 0.03 -21.02
C GLY A 156 -15.39 -1.07 -21.88
N ASN A 157 -16.71 -1.10 -22.08
CA ASN A 157 -17.35 -2.05 -22.98
C ASN A 157 -17.09 -1.72 -24.45
N TYR A 158 -16.89 -0.42 -24.74
CA TYR A 158 -16.53 0.04 -26.10
C TYR A 158 -15.03 -0.07 -26.37
N TYR A 159 -14.20 -0.11 -25.31
CA TYR A 159 -12.73 -0.20 -25.38
C TYR A 159 -12.19 -1.38 -24.54
N PRO A 160 -12.61 -2.62 -24.81
CA PRO A 160 -12.27 -3.76 -23.95
C PRO A 160 -10.77 -4.05 -23.89
N MET A 161 -10.01 -3.74 -24.93
CA MET A 161 -8.56 -3.92 -24.94
C MET A 161 -7.85 -2.92 -24.02
N LEU A 162 -8.28 -1.66 -24.00
CA LEU A 162 -7.75 -0.65 -23.08
C LEU A 162 -8.07 -1.00 -21.62
N LYS A 163 -9.34 -1.36 -21.34
CA LYS A 163 -9.74 -1.86 -20.04
C LYS A 163 -8.89 -3.03 -19.58
N LYS A 164 -8.70 -4.04 -20.43
CA LYS A 164 -7.87 -5.19 -20.10
C LYS A 164 -6.42 -4.80 -19.83
N ARG A 165 -5.86 -3.87 -20.62
CA ARG A 165 -4.49 -3.38 -20.43
C ARG A 165 -4.32 -2.66 -19.09
N ILE A 166 -5.27 -1.79 -18.70
CA ILE A 166 -5.27 -1.15 -17.38
C ILE A 166 -5.28 -2.20 -16.27
N ILE A 167 -6.23 -3.13 -16.30
CA ILE A 167 -6.37 -4.15 -15.27
C ILE A 167 -5.11 -5.03 -15.17
N SER A 168 -4.55 -5.44 -16.31
CA SER A 168 -3.33 -6.26 -16.34
C SER A 168 -2.09 -5.51 -15.83
N SER A 169 -2.05 -4.17 -15.95
CA SER A 169 -0.93 -3.38 -15.44
C SER A 169 -0.86 -3.32 -13.91
N TRP A 170 -1.95 -3.62 -13.22
CA TRP A 170 -2.00 -3.49 -11.75
C TRP A 170 -1.07 -4.44 -11.01
N ASP A 171 -0.73 -5.59 -11.58
CA ASP A 171 0.24 -6.52 -10.99
C ASP A 171 1.65 -5.90 -10.92
N ARG A 172 1.93 -4.87 -11.72
CA ARG A 172 3.19 -4.11 -11.70
C ARG A 172 3.46 -3.39 -10.37
N VAL A 173 2.42 -3.16 -9.54
CA VAL A 173 2.60 -2.68 -8.16
C VAL A 173 3.58 -3.56 -7.36
N PHE A 174 3.64 -4.85 -7.68
CA PHE A 174 4.51 -5.83 -7.03
C PHE A 174 5.84 -6.08 -7.79
N GLU A 175 6.00 -5.50 -8.96
CA GLU A 175 7.18 -5.66 -9.83
C GLU A 175 8.07 -4.41 -9.80
N LEU A 176 7.42 -3.23 -9.72
CA LEU A 176 8.12 -1.94 -9.69
C LEU A 176 8.71 -1.68 -8.32
N LYS A 177 9.99 -1.32 -8.33
CA LYS A 177 10.67 -0.92 -7.10
C LYS A 177 10.50 0.58 -6.86
N PRO A 178 10.43 1.02 -5.59
CA PRO A 178 10.52 2.42 -5.24
C PRO A 178 11.76 3.09 -5.87
N ASN A 179 11.63 4.32 -6.29
CA ASN A 179 12.69 5.07 -6.93
C ASN A 179 13.39 6.08 -5.99
N SER A 180 12.84 6.28 -4.80
CA SER A 180 13.35 7.18 -3.76
C SER A 180 12.84 6.74 -2.37
N PRO A 181 13.44 7.20 -1.26
CA PRO A 181 12.91 6.97 0.08
C PRO A 181 11.49 7.47 0.27
N ALA A 182 11.11 8.57 -0.39
CA ALA A 182 9.75 9.11 -0.36
C ALA A 182 8.72 8.24 -1.09
N ASP A 183 9.17 7.35 -1.98
CA ASP A 183 8.32 6.42 -2.74
C ASP A 183 8.20 5.04 -2.06
N GLU A 184 8.89 4.83 -0.93
CA GLU A 184 8.82 3.57 -0.19
C GLU A 184 7.57 3.51 0.69
N LEU A 185 6.62 2.67 0.32
CA LEU A 185 5.44 2.35 1.10
C LEU A 185 5.54 0.93 1.62
N GLY A 186 5.68 0.78 2.93
CA GLY A 186 5.72 -0.52 3.59
C GLY A 186 4.31 -1.04 3.91
N VAL A 187 4.20 -2.35 4.02
CA VAL A 187 2.98 -3.02 4.45
C VAL A 187 3.29 -4.23 5.32
N CYS A 188 2.47 -4.42 6.36
CA CYS A 188 2.37 -5.67 7.12
C CYS A 188 0.90 -6.03 7.33
N PHE A 189 0.60 -7.17 7.96
CA PHE A 189 -0.77 -7.63 8.16
C PHE A 189 -1.13 -7.86 9.63
N GLU A 190 -0.19 -7.65 10.52
CA GLU A 190 -0.38 -7.67 11.97
C GLU A 190 0.65 -6.76 12.64
N ILE A 191 0.36 -6.34 13.85
CA ILE A 191 1.31 -5.71 14.78
C ILE A 191 1.32 -6.58 16.03
N GLN A 192 2.51 -7.02 16.44
CA GLN A 192 2.71 -7.66 17.73
C GLN A 192 3.15 -6.62 18.77
N ARG A 193 2.64 -6.75 19.99
CA ARG A 193 2.98 -5.80 21.07
C ARG A 193 4.49 -5.67 21.30
N GLU A 194 5.20 -6.77 21.15
CA GLU A 194 6.66 -6.85 21.32
C GLU A 194 7.46 -6.13 20.23
N TRP A 195 6.82 -5.79 19.09
CA TRP A 195 7.47 -5.02 18.02
C TRP A 195 7.48 -3.53 18.27
N ILE A 196 6.75 -3.04 19.29
CA ILE A 196 6.64 -1.61 19.58
C ILE A 196 7.87 -1.16 20.34
N GLU A 197 8.67 -0.29 19.71
CA GLU A 197 9.82 0.37 20.34
C GLU A 197 9.44 1.72 20.97
N ASN A 198 8.50 2.47 20.33
CA ASN A 198 8.09 3.77 20.84
C ASN A 198 6.62 4.07 20.47
N ILE A 199 5.96 4.88 21.31
CA ILE A 199 4.59 5.37 21.11
C ILE A 199 4.59 6.88 21.28
N GLU A 200 4.22 7.61 20.24
CA GLU A 200 4.07 9.05 20.27
C GLU A 200 2.60 9.45 20.14
N SER A 201 2.13 10.30 21.03
CA SER A 201 0.80 10.94 20.98
C SER A 201 0.95 12.46 20.94
N LEU A 202 -0.07 13.17 20.46
CA LEU A 202 -0.16 14.61 20.74
C LEU A 202 -0.34 14.79 22.25
N THR A 203 0.54 15.56 22.84
CA THR A 203 0.42 16.07 24.21
C THR A 203 -0.60 17.18 24.26
#